data_4b90509d773f5f9ab994d6de2e27ecf8
#
_entry.id   4b90509d773f5f9ab994d6de2e27ecf8
#
_cell.length_a   1.000
_cell.length_b   1.000
_cell.length_c   1.000
_cell.angle_alpha   90.00
_cell.angle_beta   90.00
_cell.angle_gamma   90.00
#
_symmetry.space_group_name_H-M   'P 1'
#
loop_
_entity.id
_entity.type
_entity.pdbx_description
1 polymer ?
#
loop_
_entity_poly.entity_id
_entity_poly.type
_entity_poly.pdbx_seq_one_letter_code
_entity_poly.pdbx_strand_id
1 'polypeptide(L)'
;MYYDAIDLLKGMISRPSFSREEGETADFLKQSWEKAGYKVNRKGNNLWLIAPGFDLDKPTLLLNSHIDTVKPASGWTKDPFNPEETEDERLYGLGSNDAGASIVSLYEAFRVLSGKEQPYNLIFLASCEEEVSGKNGLESALADLPPIAFAVVGEPTGMQPAVAEKGLMVLDCVSTGKAGHAARNEGINAITLAMKDIEWFNTYQFPGKSDFLGPVKMSVTIIHAGTQHNVVPDRCEFTVDIRTNEFYP
;
A
#
# COMPACT_ATOMS: atom_id res chain seq x y z
N MET A 1 26.19 11.48 2.45
CA MET A 1 25.27 10.37 2.77
C MET A 1 23.85 10.88 2.95
N TYR A 2 23.55 11.74 3.89
CA TYR A 2 22.20 12.29 4.14
C TYR A 2 21.65 13.09 2.94
N TYR A 3 22.47 13.94 2.32
CA TYR A 3 22.06 14.73 1.15
C TYR A 3 21.70 13.85 -0.07
N ASP A 4 22.45 12.78 -0.28
CA ASP A 4 22.16 11.85 -1.39
C ASP A 4 20.79 11.16 -1.23
N ALA A 5 20.38 10.82 0.01
CA ALA A 5 19.09 10.20 0.30
C ALA A 5 17.91 11.16 0.04
N ILE A 6 18.07 12.44 0.42
CA ILE A 6 17.06 13.49 0.16
C ILE A 6 16.92 13.74 -1.34
N ASP A 7 18.04 13.83 -2.06
CA ASP A 7 18.03 14.05 -3.51
C ASP A 7 17.38 12.86 -4.25
N LEU A 8 17.62 11.63 -3.77
CA LEU A 8 16.96 10.44 -4.29
C LEU A 8 15.45 10.51 -4.07
N LEU A 9 15.01 10.88 -2.85
CA LEU A 9 13.60 11.04 -2.51
C LEU A 9 12.93 12.13 -3.34
N LYS A 10 13.56 13.28 -3.50
CA LYS A 10 13.08 14.37 -4.38
C LYS A 10 12.94 13.90 -5.82
N GLY A 11 13.91 13.13 -6.29
CA GLY A 11 13.87 12.53 -7.62
C GLY A 11 12.70 11.56 -7.82
N MET A 12 12.34 10.79 -6.78
CA MET A 12 11.14 9.93 -6.79
C MET A 12 9.87 10.78 -6.83
N ILE A 13 9.70 11.75 -5.92
CA ILE A 13 8.53 12.62 -5.83
C ILE A 13 8.26 13.33 -7.16
N SER A 14 9.31 13.79 -7.85
CA SER A 14 9.18 14.51 -9.13
C SER A 14 8.71 13.66 -10.30
N ARG A 15 8.45 12.38 -10.07
CA ARG A 15 7.99 11.43 -11.08
C ARG A 15 6.68 10.79 -10.61
N PRO A 16 5.54 11.07 -11.27
CA PRO A 16 4.31 10.34 -10.97
C PRO A 16 4.56 8.83 -11.02
N SER A 17 4.22 8.14 -9.94
CA SER A 17 4.49 6.71 -9.76
C SER A 17 3.22 5.99 -9.29
N PHE A 18 2.11 6.19 -10.01
CA PHE A 18 0.87 5.51 -9.65
C PHE A 18 1.00 4.00 -9.84
N SER A 19 0.30 3.24 -9.00
CA SER A 19 0.28 1.78 -9.11
C SER A 19 0.00 1.33 -10.55
N ARG A 20 0.88 0.48 -11.10
CA ARG A 20 0.95 -0.01 -12.48
C ARG A 20 1.53 0.98 -13.51
N GLU A 21 1.91 2.18 -13.09
CA GLU A 21 2.49 3.23 -13.94
C GLU A 21 3.87 3.68 -13.43
N GLU A 22 4.58 2.85 -12.64
CA GLU A 22 5.81 3.20 -11.91
C GLU A 22 7.08 3.22 -12.79
N GLY A 23 6.94 3.00 -14.09
CA GLY A 23 8.07 2.78 -15.01
C GLY A 23 9.15 3.86 -14.94
N GLU A 24 8.79 5.15 -14.94
CA GLU A 24 9.74 6.27 -14.87
C GLU A 24 10.49 6.32 -13.55
N THR A 25 9.82 6.06 -12.44
CA THR A 25 10.45 5.98 -11.11
C THR A 25 11.38 4.78 -11.01
N ALA A 26 10.97 3.62 -11.52
CA ALA A 26 11.81 2.44 -11.58
C ALA A 26 13.07 2.66 -12.43
N ASP A 27 12.94 3.31 -13.61
CA ASP A 27 14.08 3.66 -14.47
C ASP A 27 15.04 4.62 -13.77
N PHE A 28 14.52 5.63 -13.09
CA PHE A 28 15.31 6.60 -12.33
C PHE A 28 16.10 5.91 -11.19
N LEU A 29 15.46 5.07 -10.39
CA LEU A 29 16.09 4.33 -9.30
C LEU A 29 17.16 3.38 -9.84
N LYS A 30 16.87 2.63 -10.91
CA LYS A 30 17.81 1.74 -11.57
C LYS A 30 19.07 2.49 -11.99
N GLN A 31 18.92 3.60 -12.70
CA GLN A 31 20.05 4.43 -13.16
C GLN A 31 20.85 4.98 -11.97
N SER A 32 20.17 5.43 -10.92
CA SER A 32 20.82 5.98 -9.72
C SER A 32 21.67 4.92 -9.01
N TRP A 33 21.15 3.71 -8.86
CA TRP A 33 21.88 2.62 -8.19
C TRP A 33 22.99 2.02 -9.06
N GLU A 34 22.79 1.92 -10.37
CA GLU A 34 23.86 1.54 -11.33
C GLU A 34 25.01 2.56 -11.32
N LYS A 35 24.69 3.87 -11.27
CA LYS A 35 25.68 4.94 -11.12
C LYS A 35 26.43 4.85 -9.77
N ALA A 36 25.78 4.39 -8.71
CA ALA A 36 26.39 4.12 -7.43
C ALA A 36 27.24 2.83 -7.41
N GLY A 37 27.30 2.08 -8.52
CA GLY A 37 28.14 0.88 -8.69
C GLY A 37 27.42 -0.44 -8.37
N TYR A 38 26.12 -0.44 -8.15
CA TYR A 38 25.36 -1.67 -7.89
C TYR A 38 24.92 -2.36 -9.19
N LYS A 39 24.91 -3.68 -9.17
CA LYS A 39 24.20 -4.47 -10.17
C LYS A 39 22.72 -4.50 -9.80
N VAL A 40 21.89 -3.86 -10.62
CA VAL A 40 20.44 -3.81 -10.40
C VAL A 40 19.77 -4.96 -11.15
N ASN A 41 18.99 -5.76 -10.43
CA ASN A 41 18.09 -6.74 -11.02
C ASN A 41 16.70 -6.11 -11.17
N ARG A 42 15.93 -6.53 -12.18
CA ARG A 42 14.60 -5.95 -12.47
C ARG A 42 13.64 -7.01 -12.99
N LYS A 43 12.40 -6.95 -12.51
CA LYS A 43 11.25 -7.68 -13.07
C LYS A 43 10.03 -6.76 -13.09
N GLY A 44 9.57 -6.40 -14.28
CA GLY A 44 8.58 -5.34 -14.42
C GLY A 44 9.12 -4.02 -13.85
N ASN A 45 8.42 -3.47 -12.86
CA ASN A 45 8.85 -2.27 -12.12
C ASN A 45 9.47 -2.59 -10.74
N ASN A 46 9.56 -3.86 -10.36
CA ASN A 46 10.31 -4.28 -9.17
C ASN A 46 11.81 -4.24 -9.44
N LEU A 47 12.58 -3.69 -8.51
CA LEU A 47 14.03 -3.57 -8.59
C LEU A 47 14.67 -4.14 -7.33
N TRP A 48 15.76 -4.92 -7.46
CA TRP A 48 16.46 -5.38 -6.26
C TRP A 48 17.97 -5.41 -6.42
N LEU A 49 18.62 -5.25 -5.29
CA LEU A 49 20.05 -5.30 -5.10
C LEU A 49 20.39 -6.48 -4.18
N ILE A 50 21.48 -7.17 -4.48
CA ILE A 50 22.05 -8.25 -3.65
C ILE A 50 23.42 -7.77 -3.18
N ALA A 51 23.67 -7.81 -1.87
CA ALA A 51 24.97 -7.46 -1.31
C ALA A 51 26.05 -8.44 -1.79
N PRO A 52 27.30 -7.98 -1.94
CA PRO A 52 28.43 -8.85 -2.27
C PRO A 52 28.62 -9.99 -1.24
N GLY A 53 29.15 -11.12 -1.70
CA GLY A 53 29.44 -12.25 -0.81
C GLY A 53 28.21 -13.09 -0.47
N PHE A 54 27.21 -13.13 -1.36
CA PHE A 54 26.05 -14.02 -1.21
C PHE A 54 26.49 -15.47 -1.03
N ASP A 55 25.95 -16.15 -0.01
CA ASP A 55 26.29 -17.50 0.39
C ASP A 55 24.99 -18.30 0.64
N LEU A 56 24.83 -19.44 -0.01
CA LEU A 56 23.63 -20.29 0.09
C LEU A 56 23.41 -20.87 1.50
N ASP A 57 24.49 -20.97 2.30
CA ASP A 57 24.42 -21.52 3.66
C ASP A 57 24.02 -20.46 4.70
N LYS A 58 23.95 -19.17 4.31
CA LYS A 58 23.53 -18.08 5.20
C LYS A 58 22.05 -17.78 5.06
N PRO A 59 21.36 -17.43 6.17
CA PRO A 59 19.97 -16.91 6.09
C PRO A 59 19.95 -15.60 5.33
N THR A 60 18.82 -15.31 4.65
CA THR A 60 18.67 -14.08 3.87
C THR A 60 17.76 -13.09 4.58
N LEU A 61 18.23 -11.87 4.77
CA LEU A 61 17.46 -10.70 5.21
C LEU A 61 17.04 -9.89 3.98
N LEU A 62 15.73 -9.67 3.85
CA LEU A 62 15.14 -8.79 2.86
C LEU A 62 14.79 -7.45 3.49
N LEU A 63 15.24 -6.36 2.89
CA LEU A 63 14.76 -5.00 3.15
C LEU A 63 13.83 -4.63 1.98
N ASN A 64 12.55 -4.36 2.24
CA ASN A 64 11.56 -4.06 1.21
C ASN A 64 10.77 -2.81 1.53
N SER A 65 10.43 -2.04 0.52
CA SER A 65 9.38 -1.03 0.53
C SER A 65 8.89 -0.80 -0.89
N HIS A 66 7.78 -0.05 -1.08
CA HIS A 66 7.18 0.14 -2.39
C HIS A 66 7.52 1.51 -3.00
N ILE A 67 7.44 1.59 -4.33
CA ILE A 67 7.72 2.80 -5.12
C ILE A 67 6.46 3.42 -5.71
N ASP A 68 5.34 2.71 -5.69
CA ASP A 68 4.08 3.23 -6.17
C ASP A 68 3.39 4.13 -5.14
N THR A 69 2.47 4.93 -5.62
CA THR A 69 1.66 5.85 -4.83
C THR A 69 0.20 5.79 -5.30
N VAL A 70 -0.71 6.18 -4.41
CA VAL A 70 -2.08 6.52 -4.79
C VAL A 70 -2.12 7.79 -5.65
N LYS A 71 -3.26 8.09 -6.28
CA LYS A 71 -3.48 9.38 -6.95
C LYS A 71 -3.69 10.50 -5.92
N PRO A 72 -3.22 11.73 -6.20
CA PRO A 72 -3.39 12.83 -5.26
C PRO A 72 -4.88 13.12 -5.04
N ALA A 73 -5.27 13.30 -3.77
CA ALA A 73 -6.62 13.70 -3.41
C ALA A 73 -6.89 15.17 -3.79
N SER A 74 -8.15 15.54 -3.96
CA SER A 74 -8.56 16.92 -4.35
C SER A 74 -8.20 18.01 -3.35
N GLY A 75 -7.80 17.64 -2.12
CA GLY A 75 -7.45 18.58 -1.05
C GLY A 75 -5.99 19.02 -1.02
N TRP A 76 -5.15 18.63 -1.98
CA TRP A 76 -3.76 19.06 -2.01
C TRP A 76 -3.67 20.58 -2.25
N THR A 77 -2.91 21.28 -1.40
CA THR A 77 -2.68 22.73 -1.48
C THR A 77 -1.35 23.09 -2.13
N LYS A 78 -0.47 22.11 -2.34
CA LYS A 78 0.82 22.21 -3.01
C LYS A 78 0.84 21.28 -4.20
N ASP A 79 1.75 21.49 -5.16
CA ASP A 79 1.95 20.54 -6.26
C ASP A 79 2.47 19.20 -5.70
N PRO A 80 1.74 18.09 -5.86
CA PRO A 80 2.14 16.79 -5.32
C PRO A 80 3.43 16.25 -5.92
N PHE A 81 3.86 16.71 -7.10
CA PHE A 81 5.05 16.24 -7.81
C PHE A 81 6.21 17.24 -7.78
N ASN A 82 6.04 18.37 -7.10
CA ASN A 82 7.13 19.32 -6.86
C ASN A 82 7.64 19.16 -5.42
N PRO A 83 8.79 18.48 -5.18
CA PRO A 83 9.32 18.27 -3.84
C PRO A 83 9.72 19.62 -3.21
N GLU A 84 9.06 19.98 -2.13
CA GLU A 84 9.28 21.25 -1.45
C GLU A 84 9.82 21.01 -0.04
N GLU A 85 11.01 21.52 0.25
CA GLU A 85 11.53 21.62 1.61
C GLU A 85 11.02 22.88 2.28
N THR A 86 10.58 22.75 3.51
CA THR A 86 10.11 23.87 4.32
C THR A 86 11.12 24.26 5.39
N GLU A 87 10.97 25.45 5.96
CA GLU A 87 11.87 25.98 7.01
C GLU A 87 11.86 25.10 8.29
N ASP A 88 10.80 24.31 8.50
CA ASP A 88 10.69 23.35 9.61
C ASP A 88 11.23 21.95 9.26
N GLU A 89 12.10 21.85 8.25
CA GLU A 89 12.82 20.65 7.82
C GLU A 89 11.90 19.51 7.34
N ARG A 90 10.71 19.83 6.79
CA ARG A 90 9.82 18.84 6.17
C ARG A 90 9.97 18.84 4.66
N LEU A 91 9.87 17.68 4.08
CA LEU A 91 9.81 17.48 2.63
C LEU A 91 8.37 17.13 2.23
N TYR A 92 7.72 18.03 1.50
CA TYR A 92 6.38 17.81 0.95
C TYR A 92 6.45 17.21 -0.45
N GLY A 93 5.52 16.33 -0.75
CA GLY A 93 5.31 15.70 -2.05
C GLY A 93 4.56 14.38 -1.91
N LEU A 94 3.89 13.97 -2.98
CA LEU A 94 3.17 12.68 -2.99
C LEU A 94 4.17 11.53 -2.88
N GLY A 95 3.91 10.58 -1.99
CA GLY A 95 4.82 9.47 -1.73
C GLY A 95 6.07 9.85 -0.93
N SER A 96 6.19 11.08 -0.41
CA SER A 96 7.34 11.46 0.43
C SER A 96 7.45 10.62 1.69
N ASN A 97 6.32 10.25 2.30
CA ASN A 97 6.25 9.43 3.50
C ASN A 97 5.85 7.99 3.17
N ASP A 98 4.84 7.81 2.34
CA ASP A 98 4.28 6.53 1.91
C ASP A 98 4.61 6.27 0.42
N ALA A 99 5.67 5.46 0.08
CA ALA A 99 6.65 4.94 1.05
C ALA A 99 8.09 5.37 0.65
N GLY A 100 8.22 6.56 -0.02
CA GLY A 100 9.53 7.04 -0.51
C GLY A 100 10.58 7.23 0.59
N ALA A 101 10.18 7.76 1.76
CA ALA A 101 11.08 7.87 2.91
C ALA A 101 11.59 6.50 3.36
N SER A 102 10.74 5.48 3.31
CA SER A 102 11.12 4.10 3.65
C SER A 102 12.08 3.52 2.61
N ILE A 103 11.83 3.74 1.31
CA ILE A 103 12.74 3.33 0.22
C ILE A 103 14.14 3.88 0.45
N VAL A 104 14.27 5.20 0.64
CA VAL A 104 15.60 5.81 0.78
C VAL A 104 16.27 5.43 2.08
N SER A 105 15.52 5.26 3.17
CA SER A 105 16.07 4.84 4.46
C SER A 105 16.59 3.41 4.42
N LEU A 106 15.83 2.48 3.85
CA LEU A 106 16.24 1.08 3.70
C LEU A 106 17.37 0.93 2.69
N TYR A 107 17.39 1.72 1.62
CA TYR A 107 18.52 1.77 0.70
C TYR A 107 19.80 2.22 1.39
N GLU A 108 19.75 3.27 2.23
CA GLU A 108 20.90 3.71 3.01
C GLU A 108 21.37 2.65 4.03
N ALA A 109 20.42 1.98 4.68
CA ALA A 109 20.75 0.84 5.54
C ALA A 109 21.44 -0.28 4.76
N PHE A 110 20.92 -0.63 3.56
CA PHE A 110 21.55 -1.58 2.66
C PHE A 110 23.00 -1.16 2.29
N ARG A 111 23.22 0.10 1.92
CA ARG A 111 24.54 0.65 1.60
C ARG A 111 25.55 0.46 2.73
N VAL A 112 25.14 0.80 3.95
CA VAL A 112 26.00 0.70 5.15
C VAL A 112 26.31 -0.75 5.49
N LEU A 113 25.29 -1.62 5.42
CA LEU A 113 25.43 -3.03 5.81
C LEU A 113 26.17 -3.85 4.74
N SER A 114 25.95 -3.59 3.45
CA SER A 114 26.64 -4.28 2.36
C SER A 114 28.14 -3.98 2.27
N GLY A 115 28.58 -2.90 2.89
CA GLY A 115 30.03 -2.56 3.03
C GLY A 115 30.75 -3.31 4.15
N LYS A 116 30.08 -4.20 4.88
CA LYS A 116 30.61 -4.96 6.01
C LYS A 116 30.27 -6.43 5.86
N GLU A 117 31.14 -7.31 6.37
CA GLU A 117 30.81 -8.73 6.47
C GLU A 117 29.62 -8.94 7.40
N GLN A 118 28.63 -9.74 6.95
CA GLN A 118 27.42 -10.05 7.67
C GLN A 118 27.27 -11.57 7.87
N PRO A 119 26.66 -12.03 8.98
CA PRO A 119 26.35 -13.43 9.18
C PRO A 119 25.11 -13.88 8.37
N TYR A 120 24.59 -13.02 7.49
CA TYR A 120 23.41 -13.23 6.65
C TYR A 120 23.62 -12.64 5.25
N ASN A 121 22.86 -13.14 4.28
CA ASN A 121 22.72 -12.49 2.99
C ASN A 121 21.81 -11.27 3.13
N LEU A 122 22.10 -10.21 2.39
CA LEU A 122 21.32 -9.00 2.43
C LEU A 122 20.79 -8.67 1.02
N ILE A 123 19.48 -8.45 0.94
CA ILE A 123 18.78 -8.03 -0.29
C ILE A 123 17.99 -6.77 0.03
N PHE A 124 18.04 -5.79 -0.86
CA PHE A 124 17.13 -4.63 -0.86
C PHE A 124 16.22 -4.72 -2.07
N LEU A 125 14.93 -4.63 -1.89
CA LEU A 125 13.90 -4.70 -2.92
C LEU A 125 13.00 -3.47 -2.86
N ALA A 126 12.91 -2.74 -3.96
CA ALA A 126 11.91 -1.73 -4.22
C ALA A 126 10.80 -2.36 -5.06
N SER A 127 9.64 -2.60 -4.45
CA SER A 127 8.49 -3.24 -5.09
C SER A 127 7.53 -2.24 -5.72
N CYS A 128 6.72 -2.68 -6.66
CA CYS A 128 5.65 -1.91 -7.28
C CYS A 128 4.27 -2.50 -6.94
N GLU A 129 3.19 -1.82 -7.34
CA GLU A 129 1.79 -2.26 -7.22
C GLU A 129 1.35 -2.62 -5.78
N GLU A 130 1.97 -2.06 -4.73
CA GLU A 130 1.61 -2.33 -3.34
C GLU A 130 0.20 -1.82 -3.01
N GLU A 131 -0.07 -0.56 -3.33
CA GLU A 131 -1.31 0.19 -3.02
C GLU A 131 -2.60 -0.42 -3.65
N VAL A 132 -2.41 -1.35 -4.57
CA VAL A 132 -3.51 -2.06 -5.25
C VAL A 132 -3.42 -3.58 -5.09
N SER A 133 -2.51 -4.09 -4.23
CA SER A 133 -2.23 -5.52 -4.06
C SER A 133 -2.06 -6.22 -5.41
N GLY A 134 -1.26 -5.60 -6.29
CA GLY A 134 -1.15 -6.00 -7.70
C GLY A 134 -0.31 -7.26 -7.89
N LYS A 135 -0.69 -8.08 -8.88
CA LYS A 135 -0.05 -9.37 -9.18
C LYS A 135 1.39 -9.24 -9.70
N ASN A 136 1.76 -8.06 -10.25
CA ASN A 136 3.12 -7.83 -10.74
C ASN A 136 4.03 -7.19 -9.68
N GLY A 137 3.51 -6.97 -8.47
CA GLY A 137 4.23 -6.41 -7.33
C GLY A 137 5.20 -7.39 -6.68
N LEU A 138 5.31 -7.30 -5.35
CA LEU A 138 6.23 -8.09 -4.53
C LEU A 138 6.13 -9.60 -4.80
N GLU A 139 4.92 -10.16 -4.90
CA GLU A 139 4.70 -11.59 -5.14
C GLU A 139 5.45 -12.07 -6.40
N SER A 140 5.39 -11.29 -7.48
CA SER A 140 6.09 -11.63 -8.72
C SER A 140 7.60 -11.63 -8.55
N ALA A 141 8.16 -10.69 -7.78
CA ALA A 141 9.61 -10.56 -7.56
C ALA A 141 10.15 -11.68 -6.66
N LEU A 142 9.38 -12.09 -5.63
CA LEU A 142 9.79 -13.16 -4.70
C LEU A 142 10.12 -14.47 -5.40
N ALA A 143 9.49 -14.78 -6.54
CA ALA A 143 9.78 -15.98 -7.31
C ALA A 143 11.23 -16.03 -7.87
N ASP A 144 11.87 -14.87 -8.01
CA ASP A 144 13.25 -14.75 -8.53
C ASP A 144 14.29 -14.52 -7.43
N LEU A 145 13.85 -14.46 -6.16
CA LEU A 145 14.72 -14.28 -5.00
C LEU A 145 15.04 -15.63 -4.33
N PRO A 146 16.18 -15.74 -3.65
CA PRO A 146 16.46 -16.88 -2.78
C PRO A 146 15.48 -16.93 -1.62
N PRO A 147 15.39 -18.07 -0.89
CA PRO A 147 14.56 -18.18 0.30
C PRO A 147 14.87 -17.07 1.31
N ILE A 148 13.83 -16.35 1.74
CA ILE A 148 13.92 -15.24 2.70
C ILE A 148 13.68 -15.79 4.11
N ALA A 149 14.63 -15.57 5.02
CA ALA A 149 14.52 -15.96 6.43
C ALA A 149 13.83 -14.87 7.27
N PHE A 150 14.12 -13.60 6.98
CA PHE A 150 13.53 -12.45 7.64
C PHE A 150 13.30 -11.32 6.62
N ALA A 151 12.25 -10.53 6.84
CA ALA A 151 12.01 -9.33 6.07
C ALA A 151 11.76 -8.13 7.01
N VAL A 152 12.29 -6.97 6.62
CA VAL A 152 11.93 -5.67 7.16
C VAL A 152 11.21 -4.92 6.05
N VAL A 153 9.95 -4.60 6.29
CA VAL A 153 9.12 -3.84 5.34
C VAL A 153 9.01 -2.41 5.84
N GLY A 154 9.38 -1.47 4.99
CA GLY A 154 9.36 -0.05 5.28
C GLY A 154 8.03 0.57 4.92
N GLU A 155 7.31 1.04 5.94
CA GLU A 155 6.01 1.69 5.87
C GLU A 155 5.94 2.87 6.85
N PRO A 156 4.98 3.82 6.71
CA PRO A 156 4.86 4.96 7.60
C PRO A 156 4.29 4.56 8.97
N THR A 157 5.09 3.91 9.80
CA THR A 157 4.71 3.40 11.14
C THR A 157 5.02 4.35 12.29
N GLY A 158 5.40 5.61 12.00
CA GLY A 158 5.86 6.55 13.02
C GLY A 158 7.14 6.11 13.71
N MET A 159 8.03 5.39 13.00
CA MET A 159 9.29 4.82 13.52
C MET A 159 9.08 3.77 14.62
N GLN A 160 7.90 3.19 14.72
CA GLN A 160 7.61 2.09 15.63
C GLN A 160 7.62 0.76 14.86
N PRO A 161 8.28 -0.29 15.36
CA PRO A 161 8.21 -1.59 14.73
C PRO A 161 6.79 -2.17 14.86
N ALA A 162 6.13 -2.39 13.71
CA ALA A 162 4.90 -3.17 13.65
C ALA A 162 5.27 -4.64 13.47
N VAL A 163 4.78 -5.50 14.35
CA VAL A 163 5.12 -6.94 14.35
C VAL A 163 3.90 -7.81 14.02
N ALA A 164 2.73 -7.19 13.87
CA ALA A 164 1.51 -7.80 13.35
C ALA A 164 0.56 -6.72 12.84
N GLU A 165 -0.29 -7.09 11.90
CA GLU A 165 -1.34 -6.22 11.36
C GLU A 165 -2.66 -6.99 11.24
N LYS A 166 -3.75 -6.23 11.10
CA LYS A 166 -5.06 -6.81 10.85
C LYS A 166 -5.15 -7.29 9.40
N GLY A 167 -5.79 -8.43 9.20
CA GLY A 167 -6.17 -8.86 7.87
C GLY A 167 -7.16 -7.88 7.23
N LEU A 168 -7.16 -7.82 5.91
CA LEU A 168 -8.09 -7.02 5.11
C LEU A 168 -9.01 -7.94 4.31
N MET A 169 -10.33 -7.66 4.41
CA MET A 169 -11.34 -8.22 3.52
C MET A 169 -12.23 -7.08 3.02
N VAL A 170 -12.48 -7.06 1.72
CA VAL A 170 -13.41 -6.10 1.11
C VAL A 170 -14.63 -6.87 0.59
N LEU A 171 -15.83 -6.45 0.99
CA LEU A 171 -17.06 -7.02 0.50
C LEU A 171 -17.81 -6.01 -0.36
N ASP A 172 -18.08 -6.40 -1.61
CA ASP A 172 -19.02 -5.70 -2.49
C ASP A 172 -20.41 -6.31 -2.33
N CYS A 173 -21.31 -5.54 -1.74
CA CYS A 173 -22.65 -5.96 -1.37
C CYS A 173 -23.69 -5.35 -2.30
N VAL A 174 -24.76 -6.09 -2.55
CA VAL A 174 -25.89 -5.64 -3.38
C VAL A 174 -27.20 -5.98 -2.70
N SER A 175 -27.98 -4.96 -2.35
CA SER A 175 -29.38 -5.13 -1.95
C SER A 175 -30.28 -4.97 -3.17
N THR A 176 -31.12 -5.98 -3.42
CA THR A 176 -32.01 -6.03 -4.59
C THR A 176 -33.46 -5.81 -4.16
N GLY A 177 -34.12 -4.84 -4.78
CA GLY A 177 -35.50 -4.50 -4.58
C GLY A 177 -36.35 -4.68 -5.85
N LYS A 178 -37.31 -3.80 -6.04
CA LYS A 178 -38.18 -3.75 -7.22
C LYS A 178 -38.51 -2.29 -7.56
N ALA A 179 -38.24 -1.90 -8.80
CA ALA A 179 -38.57 -0.55 -9.25
C ALA A 179 -40.08 -0.25 -9.18
N GLY A 180 -40.42 1.00 -8.92
CA GLY A 180 -41.79 1.47 -8.86
C GLY A 180 -41.85 3.00 -8.85
N HIS A 181 -43.07 3.59 -8.97
CA HIS A 181 -43.25 5.03 -8.89
C HIS A 181 -43.24 5.48 -7.43
N ALA A 182 -42.37 6.44 -7.04
CA ALA A 182 -42.18 6.87 -5.65
C ALA A 182 -43.44 7.44 -4.98
N ALA A 183 -44.40 8.01 -5.76
CA ALA A 183 -45.68 8.54 -5.25
C ALA A 183 -46.78 7.48 -5.13
N ARG A 184 -46.46 6.19 -5.36
CA ARG A 184 -47.41 5.09 -5.29
C ARG A 184 -46.88 4.02 -4.33
N ASN A 185 -47.82 3.21 -3.79
CA ASN A 185 -47.40 2.05 -2.94
C ASN A 185 -46.97 0.87 -3.83
N GLU A 186 -45.98 1.12 -4.70
CA GLU A 186 -45.44 0.17 -5.67
C GLU A 186 -43.93 0.02 -5.47
N GLY A 187 -43.42 -1.16 -5.78
CA GLY A 187 -41.99 -1.44 -5.70
C GLY A 187 -41.51 -1.87 -4.30
N ILE A 188 -40.23 -2.19 -4.23
CA ILE A 188 -39.47 -2.53 -3.00
C ILE A 188 -38.20 -1.71 -3.05
N ASN A 189 -38.03 -0.79 -2.12
CA ASN A 189 -36.90 0.14 -2.13
C ASN A 189 -35.61 -0.55 -1.68
N ALA A 190 -34.65 -0.71 -2.61
CA ALA A 190 -33.36 -1.31 -2.34
C ALA A 190 -32.52 -0.50 -1.34
N ILE A 191 -32.67 0.83 -1.28
CA ILE A 191 -32.01 1.66 -0.26
C ILE A 191 -32.50 1.27 1.14
N THR A 192 -33.80 1.12 1.33
CA THR A 192 -34.40 0.75 2.63
C THR A 192 -33.94 -0.65 3.06
N LEU A 193 -33.72 -1.56 2.13
CA LEU A 193 -33.16 -2.88 2.42
C LEU A 193 -31.68 -2.76 2.82
N ALA A 194 -30.89 -2.05 2.01
CA ALA A 194 -29.46 -1.82 2.28
C ALA A 194 -29.21 -1.14 3.65
N MET A 195 -30.09 -0.21 4.07
CA MET A 195 -29.97 0.43 5.39
C MET A 195 -29.96 -0.57 6.53
N LYS A 196 -30.74 -1.66 6.46
CA LYS A 196 -30.76 -2.72 7.49
C LYS A 196 -29.47 -3.52 7.50
N ASP A 197 -28.96 -3.84 6.32
CA ASP A 197 -27.70 -4.55 6.16
C ASP A 197 -26.55 -3.69 6.67
N ILE A 198 -26.51 -2.40 6.33
CA ILE A 198 -25.53 -1.42 6.78
C ILE A 198 -25.58 -1.25 8.32
N GLU A 199 -26.77 -1.18 8.89
CA GLU A 199 -26.94 -1.13 10.36
C GLU A 199 -26.33 -2.36 11.03
N TRP A 200 -26.53 -3.54 10.44
CA TRP A 200 -25.88 -4.76 10.94
C TRP A 200 -24.36 -4.66 10.87
N PHE A 201 -23.76 -4.25 9.76
CA PHE A 201 -22.30 -4.07 9.67
C PHE A 201 -21.76 -3.06 10.67
N ASN A 202 -22.52 -2.01 10.99
CA ASN A 202 -22.09 -0.97 11.93
C ASN A 202 -22.26 -1.38 13.41
N THR A 203 -23.12 -2.34 13.70
CA THR A 203 -23.48 -2.68 15.10
C THR A 203 -23.00 -4.05 15.53
N TYR A 204 -22.81 -4.99 14.61
CA TYR A 204 -22.37 -6.34 14.96
C TYR A 204 -20.98 -6.33 15.56
N GLN A 205 -20.81 -7.04 16.67
CA GLN A 205 -19.54 -7.23 17.35
C GLN A 205 -19.13 -8.71 17.28
N PHE A 206 -17.97 -8.97 16.71
CA PHE A 206 -17.38 -10.30 16.73
C PHE A 206 -16.97 -10.67 18.16
N PRO A 207 -17.28 -11.88 18.67
CA PRO A 207 -16.95 -12.26 20.05
C PRO A 207 -15.44 -12.40 20.30
N GLY A 208 -14.65 -12.79 19.31
CA GLY A 208 -13.20 -12.91 19.42
C GLY A 208 -12.53 -11.54 19.33
N LYS A 209 -11.99 -11.06 20.44
CA LYS A 209 -11.21 -9.83 20.53
C LYS A 209 -9.76 -10.17 20.81
N SER A 210 -8.86 -9.74 19.92
CA SER A 210 -7.42 -9.87 20.12
C SER A 210 -6.94 -8.92 21.21
N ASP A 211 -6.10 -9.40 22.10
CA ASP A 211 -5.42 -8.55 23.09
C ASP A 211 -4.36 -7.66 22.39
N PHE A 212 -3.86 -8.07 21.25
CA PHE A 212 -2.82 -7.39 20.48
C PHE A 212 -3.39 -6.53 19.35
N LEU A 213 -4.25 -7.11 18.49
CA LEU A 213 -4.84 -6.42 17.33
C LEU A 213 -6.19 -5.76 17.61
N GLY A 214 -6.79 -6.05 18.79
CA GLY A 214 -8.11 -5.55 19.17
C GLY A 214 -9.27 -6.26 18.44
N PRO A 215 -10.47 -5.66 18.42
CA PRO A 215 -11.64 -6.25 17.80
C PRO A 215 -11.56 -6.20 16.25
N VAL A 216 -12.32 -7.09 15.60
CA VAL A 216 -12.63 -6.92 14.18
C VAL A 216 -13.34 -5.58 13.98
N LYS A 217 -12.97 -4.85 12.93
CA LYS A 217 -13.62 -3.59 12.56
C LYS A 217 -14.24 -3.72 11.18
N MET A 218 -15.52 -3.36 11.07
CA MET A 218 -16.22 -3.25 9.79
C MET A 218 -16.58 -1.78 9.55
N SER A 219 -16.47 -1.32 8.31
CA SER A 219 -16.81 0.04 7.92
C SER A 219 -17.41 0.04 6.53
N VAL A 220 -18.63 0.54 6.38
CA VAL A 220 -19.20 0.78 5.05
C VAL A 220 -18.54 2.05 4.49
N THR A 221 -17.87 1.94 3.35
CA THR A 221 -17.04 3.00 2.80
C THR A 221 -17.58 3.59 1.51
N ILE A 222 -18.41 2.85 0.78
CA ILE A 222 -19.02 3.28 -0.49
C ILE A 222 -20.48 2.88 -0.49
N ILE A 223 -21.36 3.73 -1.04
CA ILE A 223 -22.78 3.42 -1.33
C ILE A 223 -23.23 4.11 -2.59
N HIS A 224 -23.92 3.37 -3.46
CA HIS A 224 -24.53 3.88 -4.69
C HIS A 224 -25.93 3.32 -4.88
N ALA A 225 -26.92 4.19 -5.13
CA ALA A 225 -28.30 3.79 -5.43
C ALA A 225 -29.09 4.91 -6.10
N GLY A 226 -30.11 4.49 -6.89
CA GLY A 226 -31.09 5.39 -7.52
C GLY A 226 -30.52 6.19 -8.70
N THR A 227 -31.44 6.62 -9.58
CA THR A 227 -31.11 7.39 -10.79
C THR A 227 -32.00 8.60 -10.96
N GLN A 228 -33.24 8.55 -10.44
CA GLN A 228 -34.25 9.62 -10.57
C GLN A 228 -35.04 9.75 -9.26
N HIS A 229 -35.41 11.00 -8.90
CA HIS A 229 -36.11 11.30 -7.64
C HIS A 229 -37.50 10.67 -7.52
N ASN A 230 -38.16 10.34 -8.62
CA ASN A 230 -39.51 9.80 -8.66
C ASN A 230 -39.59 8.28 -8.93
N VAL A 231 -38.45 7.59 -8.88
CA VAL A 231 -38.33 6.14 -9.08
C VAL A 231 -37.83 5.48 -7.80
N VAL A 232 -38.55 4.47 -7.30
CA VAL A 232 -38.08 3.59 -6.23
C VAL A 232 -36.92 2.76 -6.79
N PRO A 233 -35.69 2.81 -6.22
CA PRO A 233 -34.55 2.06 -6.75
C PRO A 233 -34.72 0.56 -6.46
N ASP A 234 -34.42 -0.25 -7.46
CA ASP A 234 -34.41 -1.71 -7.38
C ASP A 234 -33.03 -2.31 -7.06
N ARG A 235 -31.99 -1.45 -7.01
CA ARG A 235 -30.61 -1.84 -6.70
C ARG A 235 -29.94 -0.79 -5.84
N CYS A 236 -29.25 -1.26 -4.78
CA CYS A 236 -28.34 -0.48 -3.96
C CYS A 236 -27.06 -1.28 -3.77
N GLU A 237 -25.94 -0.70 -4.17
CA GLU A 237 -24.61 -1.27 -4.04
C GLU A 237 -23.87 -0.57 -2.92
N PHE A 238 -23.14 -1.32 -2.09
CA PHE A 238 -22.29 -0.75 -1.06
C PHE A 238 -21.07 -1.63 -0.80
N THR A 239 -19.96 -1.01 -0.41
CA THR A 239 -18.71 -1.70 -0.14
C THR A 239 -18.38 -1.61 1.35
N VAL A 240 -17.91 -2.72 1.92
CA VAL A 240 -17.52 -2.82 3.34
C VAL A 240 -16.04 -3.19 3.43
N ASP A 241 -15.25 -2.33 4.08
CA ASP A 241 -13.88 -2.63 4.53
C ASP A 241 -13.96 -3.36 5.88
N ILE A 242 -13.35 -4.54 5.96
CA ILE A 242 -13.32 -5.38 7.16
C ILE A 242 -11.86 -5.62 7.55
N ARG A 243 -11.51 -5.23 8.77
CA ARG A 243 -10.19 -5.47 9.37
C ARG A 243 -10.28 -6.59 10.38
N THR A 244 -9.73 -7.74 10.02
CA THR A 244 -9.81 -8.97 10.81
C THR A 244 -8.66 -9.08 11.83
N ASN A 245 -8.74 -10.06 12.71
CA ASN A 245 -7.68 -10.41 13.66
C ASN A 245 -7.42 -11.91 13.63
N GLU A 246 -6.51 -12.42 14.45
CA GLU A 246 -6.07 -13.82 14.46
C GLU A 246 -7.18 -14.81 14.82
N PHE A 247 -8.31 -14.36 15.34
CA PHE A 247 -9.49 -15.24 15.58
C PHE A 247 -10.34 -15.41 14.32
N TYR A 248 -10.16 -14.54 13.33
CA TYR A 248 -10.90 -14.49 12.06
C TYR A 248 -9.91 -14.18 10.92
N PRO A 249 -9.01 -15.15 10.60
CA PRO A 249 -7.97 -14.98 9.59
C PRO A 249 -8.53 -14.89 8.17
#